data_4de0e7b96a50eeb481e6130d9147a58c
#
_entry.id   4de0e7b96a50eeb481e6130d9147a58c
#
_cell.length_a   1.000
_cell.length_b   1.000
_cell.length_c   1.000
_cell.angle_alpha   90.00
_cell.angle_beta   90.00
_cell.angle_gamma   90.00
#
_symmetry.space_group_name_H-M   'P 1'
#
loop_
_entity.id
_entity.type
_entity.pdbx_description
1 polymer ?
#
loop_
_entity_poly.entity_id
_entity_poly.type
_entity_poly.pdbx_seq_one_letter_code
_entity_poly.pdbx_strand_id
1 'polypeptide(L)'
;MTGSLDRLLTAKRVGYLFSGGSARCIFQVGVTETLYGLGVQPSMCLGVSGGAWNAAAVAVGNWRRMRPYWRFFVRMPAVDLTNLLREHSPFIWTRLHDKAFERYVGSERIKGESTLPLYIAMTRLRDRTSIIADAKASKDPFRILLASNYLPPFYTHAVEIDGERYGDGGFSDNAPYEFLLDQGCDAIVLMASKGESEGGLFRNGKDFNHVVRDERVIVIRPRHRLPLSFVERRWDRLAPIADLGALRAREILLGERHPQTDLAAKGSAPSFYYSKVRNWLRNDQPTDRS
;
A
#
# COMPACT_ATOMS: atom_id res chain seq x y z
N MET A 1 20.66 15.32 -19.01
CA MET A 1 19.96 14.92 -17.75
C MET A 1 19.99 13.39 -17.69
N THR A 2 20.58 12.82 -16.68
CA THR A 2 20.56 11.35 -16.45
C THR A 2 19.10 10.88 -16.35
N GLY A 3 18.74 9.81 -17.05
CA GLY A 3 17.38 9.28 -17.04
C GLY A 3 16.97 8.78 -15.65
N SER A 4 15.67 8.59 -15.43
CA SER A 4 15.14 8.07 -14.15
C SER A 4 15.75 6.71 -13.78
N LEU A 5 15.99 5.84 -14.77
CA LEU A 5 16.62 4.54 -14.54
C LEU A 5 18.08 4.69 -14.11
N ASP A 6 18.86 5.55 -14.79
CA ASP A 6 20.28 5.75 -14.46
C ASP A 6 20.43 6.24 -13.01
N ARG A 7 19.54 7.16 -12.58
CA ARG A 7 19.53 7.65 -11.21
C ARG A 7 19.31 6.52 -10.21
N LEU A 8 18.37 5.59 -10.48
CA LEU A 8 18.11 4.44 -9.60
C LEU A 8 19.27 3.46 -9.57
N LEU A 9 19.92 3.21 -10.72
CA LEU A 9 21.03 2.28 -10.81
C LEU A 9 22.33 2.81 -10.17
N THR A 10 22.50 4.14 -10.13
CA THR A 10 23.67 4.80 -9.53
C THR A 10 23.47 5.19 -8.06
N ALA A 11 22.23 5.18 -7.57
CA ALA A 11 21.93 5.44 -6.16
C ALA A 11 22.52 4.37 -5.24
N LYS A 12 23.15 4.80 -4.15
CA LYS A 12 23.69 3.87 -3.14
C LYS A 12 22.59 3.21 -2.31
N ARG A 13 21.53 3.95 -2.03
CA ARG A 13 20.40 3.50 -1.22
C ARG A 13 19.07 3.87 -1.88
N VAL A 14 18.36 2.88 -2.39
CA VAL A 14 17.04 3.06 -3.02
C VAL A 14 15.95 2.68 -2.02
N GLY A 15 15.01 3.58 -1.77
CA GLY A 15 13.81 3.33 -0.98
C GLY A 15 12.63 2.93 -1.87
N TYR A 16 11.88 1.89 -1.50
CA TYR A 16 10.60 1.58 -2.13
C TYR A 16 9.46 2.00 -1.21
N LEU A 17 8.59 2.89 -1.72
CA LEU A 17 7.38 3.33 -1.04
C LEU A 17 6.14 2.82 -1.76
N PHE A 18 5.37 1.98 -1.08
CA PHE A 18 4.12 1.40 -1.53
C PHE A 18 2.95 2.16 -0.93
N SER A 19 2.33 3.06 -1.68
CA SER A 19 1.16 3.81 -1.20
C SER A 19 -0.06 2.90 -1.01
N GLY A 20 -1.00 3.32 -0.17
CA GLY A 20 -2.27 2.63 0.03
C GLY A 20 -3.20 2.72 -1.18
N GLY A 21 -4.19 1.82 -1.24
CA GLY A 21 -5.17 1.80 -2.32
C GLY A 21 -6.00 0.52 -2.38
N SER A 22 -5.95 -0.32 -1.33
CA SER A 22 -6.66 -1.60 -1.25
C SER A 22 -6.38 -2.48 -2.49
N ALA A 23 -7.40 -2.99 -3.19
CA ALA A 23 -7.25 -3.84 -4.37
C ALA A 23 -6.42 -3.22 -5.51
N ARG A 24 -6.37 -1.86 -5.59
CA ARG A 24 -5.56 -1.16 -6.59
C ARG A 24 -4.06 -1.31 -6.37
N CYS A 25 -3.63 -1.72 -5.18
CA CYS A 25 -2.22 -1.99 -4.87
C CYS A 25 -1.64 -3.16 -5.67
N ILE A 26 -2.48 -3.95 -6.37
CA ILE A 26 -2.02 -4.96 -7.35
C ILE A 26 -1.17 -4.33 -8.47
N PHE A 27 -1.40 -3.06 -8.83
CA PHE A 27 -0.60 -2.30 -9.78
C PHE A 27 0.89 -2.29 -9.39
N GLN A 28 1.18 -2.15 -8.10
CA GLN A 28 2.54 -2.10 -7.56
C GLN A 28 3.31 -3.42 -7.77
N VAL A 29 2.60 -4.53 -7.96
CA VAL A 29 3.22 -5.84 -8.23
C VAL A 29 3.98 -5.81 -9.56
N GLY A 30 3.33 -5.35 -10.63
CA GLY A 30 3.98 -5.23 -11.94
C GLY A 30 5.11 -4.20 -11.96
N VAL A 31 4.93 -3.08 -11.23
CA VAL A 31 6.01 -2.10 -11.04
C VAL A 31 7.23 -2.77 -10.40
N THR A 32 7.02 -3.52 -9.31
CA THR A 32 8.09 -4.23 -8.59
C THR A 32 8.79 -5.24 -9.49
N GLU A 33 8.02 -6.05 -10.23
CA GLU A 33 8.58 -7.04 -11.17
C GLU A 33 9.49 -6.37 -12.22
N THR A 34 9.08 -5.22 -12.75
CA THR A 34 9.88 -4.45 -13.71
C THR A 34 11.14 -3.89 -13.09
N LEU A 35 11.07 -3.29 -11.91
CA LEU A 35 12.24 -2.73 -11.20
C LEU A 35 13.30 -3.81 -10.97
N TYR A 36 12.90 -4.97 -10.44
CA TYR A 36 13.81 -6.08 -10.24
C TYR A 36 14.39 -6.62 -11.56
N GLY A 37 13.57 -6.66 -12.62
CA GLY A 37 14.01 -7.04 -13.98
C GLY A 37 15.02 -6.08 -14.58
N LEU A 38 15.01 -4.81 -14.18
CA LEU A 38 15.97 -3.77 -14.58
C LEU A 38 17.17 -3.66 -13.63
N GLY A 39 17.30 -4.55 -12.65
CA GLY A 39 18.39 -4.55 -11.69
C GLY A 39 18.25 -3.54 -10.55
N VAL A 40 17.14 -2.82 -10.46
CA VAL A 40 16.86 -1.89 -9.37
C VAL A 40 16.30 -2.66 -8.18
N GLN A 41 17.03 -2.65 -7.07
CA GLN A 41 16.64 -3.32 -5.84
C GLN A 41 16.55 -2.33 -4.70
N PRO A 42 15.60 -2.49 -3.76
CA PRO A 42 15.48 -1.59 -2.62
C PRO A 42 16.52 -1.91 -1.55
N SER A 43 16.97 -0.85 -0.86
CA SER A 43 17.72 -0.95 0.39
C SER A 43 16.79 -0.99 1.60
N MET A 44 15.56 -0.48 1.46
CA MET A 44 14.52 -0.51 2.47
C MET A 44 13.14 -0.33 1.83
N CYS A 45 12.10 -0.74 2.55
CA CYS A 45 10.72 -0.66 2.10
C CYS A 45 9.86 0.10 3.12
N LEU A 46 8.94 0.92 2.62
CA LEU A 46 7.88 1.54 3.41
C LEU A 46 6.53 1.24 2.75
N GLY A 47 5.56 0.82 3.54
CA GLY A 47 4.23 0.48 3.07
C GLY A 47 3.11 1.19 3.83
N VAL A 48 2.02 1.48 3.12
CA VAL A 48 0.81 2.11 3.65
C VAL A 48 -0.40 1.27 3.26
N SER A 49 -1.27 0.92 4.20
CA SER A 49 -2.53 0.21 3.91
C SER A 49 -2.30 -1.06 3.07
N GLY A 50 -3.05 -1.26 1.97
CA GLY A 50 -2.84 -2.38 1.06
C GLY A 50 -1.42 -2.47 0.49
N GLY A 51 -0.67 -1.36 0.41
CA GLY A 51 0.74 -1.34 0.02
C GLY A 51 1.67 -1.94 1.07
N ALA A 52 1.27 -1.97 2.34
CA ALA A 52 2.06 -2.57 3.42
C ALA A 52 2.34 -4.06 3.18
N TRP A 53 1.37 -4.79 2.63
CA TRP A 53 1.54 -6.21 2.29
C TRP A 53 2.54 -6.43 1.16
N ASN A 54 2.53 -5.54 0.15
CA ASN A 54 3.50 -5.56 -0.94
C ASN A 54 4.91 -5.22 -0.43
N ALA A 55 5.03 -4.19 0.40
CA ALA A 55 6.28 -3.81 1.04
C ALA A 55 6.88 -4.96 1.86
N ALA A 56 6.05 -5.64 2.66
CA ALA A 56 6.47 -6.78 3.46
C ALA A 56 6.95 -7.96 2.60
N ALA A 57 6.22 -8.29 1.52
CA ALA A 57 6.62 -9.35 0.60
C ALA A 57 7.97 -9.06 -0.08
N VAL A 58 8.21 -7.79 -0.44
CA VAL A 58 9.49 -7.35 -1.01
C VAL A 58 10.60 -7.42 0.05
N ALA A 59 10.35 -6.90 1.25
CA ALA A 59 11.36 -6.85 2.31
C ALA A 59 11.88 -8.24 2.71
N VAL A 60 11.01 -9.26 2.73
CA VAL A 60 11.41 -10.66 3.01
C VAL A 60 11.94 -11.41 1.78
N GLY A 61 12.23 -10.73 0.66
CA GLY A 61 12.76 -11.34 -0.57
C GLY A 61 11.73 -12.12 -1.40
N ASN A 62 10.45 -12.08 -1.05
CA ASN A 62 9.39 -12.86 -1.72
C ASN A 62 8.67 -12.10 -2.86
N TRP A 63 9.30 -11.11 -3.47
CA TRP A 63 8.69 -10.30 -4.52
C TRP A 63 8.15 -11.13 -5.71
N ARG A 64 8.82 -12.23 -6.10
CA ARG A 64 8.34 -13.15 -7.15
C ARG A 64 7.03 -13.87 -6.78
N ARG A 65 6.67 -13.89 -5.51
CA ARG A 65 5.46 -14.53 -4.99
C ARG A 65 4.32 -13.54 -4.76
N MET A 66 4.46 -12.26 -5.12
CA MET A 66 3.40 -11.26 -4.93
C MET A 66 2.14 -11.59 -5.75
N ARG A 67 2.27 -12.01 -7.03
CA ARG A 67 1.08 -12.46 -7.82
C ARG A 67 0.40 -13.69 -7.20
N PRO A 68 1.12 -14.77 -6.82
CA PRO A 68 0.55 -15.88 -6.05
C PRO A 68 -0.10 -15.44 -4.74
N TYR A 69 0.49 -14.49 -3.99
CA TYR A 69 -0.09 -13.92 -2.78
C TYR A 69 -1.45 -13.27 -3.06
N TRP A 70 -1.54 -12.35 -4.01
CA TRP A 70 -2.77 -11.69 -4.38
C TRP A 70 -3.83 -12.67 -4.89
N ARG A 71 -3.43 -13.63 -5.72
CA ARG A 71 -4.34 -14.68 -6.22
C ARG A 71 -4.88 -15.56 -5.10
N PHE A 72 -4.05 -15.91 -4.13
CA PHE A 72 -4.47 -16.64 -2.94
C PHE A 72 -5.45 -15.83 -2.10
N PHE A 73 -5.10 -14.58 -1.79
CA PHE A 73 -5.91 -13.68 -0.97
C PHE A 73 -7.32 -13.48 -1.52
N VAL A 74 -7.46 -13.23 -2.84
CA VAL A 74 -8.78 -12.97 -3.44
C VAL A 74 -9.63 -14.21 -3.65
N ARG A 75 -9.03 -15.40 -3.61
CA ARG A 75 -9.77 -16.68 -3.71
C ARG A 75 -10.37 -17.14 -2.40
N MET A 76 -9.83 -16.70 -1.28
CA MET A 76 -10.38 -17.06 0.02
C MET A 76 -11.73 -16.35 0.25
N PRO A 77 -12.70 -16.96 0.93
CA PRO A 77 -13.96 -16.27 1.27
C PRO A 77 -13.64 -15.04 2.13
N ALA A 78 -14.33 -13.93 1.90
CA ALA A 78 -14.18 -12.68 2.66
C ALA A 78 -15.32 -12.48 3.66
N VAL A 79 -16.37 -13.27 3.52
CA VAL A 79 -17.60 -13.19 4.31
C VAL A 79 -17.87 -14.55 4.92
N ASP A 80 -18.17 -14.56 6.21
CA ASP A 80 -18.66 -15.70 6.98
C ASP A 80 -19.79 -15.20 7.86
N LEU A 81 -21.01 -15.64 7.57
CA LEU A 81 -22.20 -15.21 8.30
C LEU A 81 -22.17 -15.65 9.77
N THR A 82 -21.48 -16.75 10.10
CA THR A 82 -21.33 -17.18 11.49
C THR A 82 -20.50 -16.20 12.32
N ASN A 83 -19.69 -15.38 11.67
CA ASN A 83 -18.88 -14.34 12.34
C ASN A 83 -19.74 -13.18 12.90
N LEU A 84 -20.98 -13.01 12.40
CA LEU A 84 -21.94 -12.05 12.97
C LEU A 84 -22.21 -12.30 14.45
N LEU A 85 -22.26 -13.58 14.86
CA LEU A 85 -22.50 -13.96 16.25
C LEU A 85 -21.29 -13.74 17.15
N ARG A 86 -20.07 -13.73 16.58
CA ARG A 86 -18.81 -13.62 17.32
C ARG A 86 -18.27 -12.19 17.38
N GLU A 87 -18.33 -11.48 16.27
CA GLU A 87 -17.66 -10.18 16.10
C GLU A 87 -18.60 -9.09 15.58
N HIS A 88 -19.92 -9.34 15.54
CA HIS A 88 -20.92 -8.40 15.00
C HIS A 88 -20.63 -7.92 13.57
N SER A 89 -19.86 -8.70 12.80
CA SER A 89 -19.51 -8.41 11.42
C SER A 89 -19.45 -9.70 10.60
N PRO A 90 -19.98 -9.72 9.37
CA PRO A 90 -19.81 -10.86 8.48
C PRO A 90 -18.42 -10.91 7.84
N PHE A 91 -17.62 -9.85 7.96
CA PHE A 91 -16.31 -9.78 7.32
C PHE A 91 -15.24 -10.49 8.15
N ILE A 92 -14.43 -11.33 7.48
CA ILE A 92 -13.34 -12.09 8.10
C ILE A 92 -11.96 -11.66 7.58
N TRP A 93 -11.79 -10.36 7.31
CA TRP A 93 -10.59 -9.83 6.68
C TRP A 93 -9.33 -10.06 7.51
N THR A 94 -9.41 -9.95 8.83
CA THR A 94 -8.28 -10.25 9.72
C THR A 94 -7.76 -11.67 9.49
N ARG A 95 -8.66 -12.68 9.45
CA ARG A 95 -8.28 -14.08 9.19
C ARG A 95 -7.71 -14.30 7.80
N LEU A 96 -8.21 -13.55 6.80
CA LEU A 96 -7.67 -13.61 5.43
C LEU A 96 -6.23 -13.11 5.39
N HIS A 97 -5.99 -11.97 6.02
CA HIS A 97 -4.65 -11.39 6.10
C HIS A 97 -3.71 -12.32 6.88
N ASP A 98 -4.14 -12.86 8.00
CA ASP A 98 -3.35 -13.79 8.80
C ASP A 98 -2.88 -14.99 7.96
N LYS A 99 -3.81 -15.71 7.33
CA LYS A 99 -3.47 -16.86 6.47
C LYS A 99 -2.55 -16.50 5.29
N ALA A 100 -2.79 -15.37 4.64
CA ALA A 100 -1.97 -14.93 3.53
C ALA A 100 -0.58 -14.48 4.01
N PHE A 101 -0.54 -13.77 5.13
CA PHE A 101 0.69 -13.30 5.76
C PHE A 101 1.60 -14.48 6.15
N GLU A 102 1.10 -15.44 6.93
CA GLU A 102 1.91 -16.59 7.35
C GLU A 102 2.43 -17.41 6.16
N ARG A 103 1.63 -17.56 5.11
CA ARG A 103 2.03 -18.31 3.93
C ARG A 103 3.11 -17.64 3.09
N TYR A 104 3.07 -16.31 2.94
CA TYR A 104 3.88 -15.59 1.96
C TYR A 104 4.90 -14.63 2.56
N VAL A 105 4.69 -14.19 3.79
CA VAL A 105 5.55 -13.25 4.51
C VAL A 105 6.09 -13.89 5.78
N GLY A 106 5.27 -13.99 6.82
CA GLY A 106 5.59 -14.59 8.12
C GLY A 106 6.38 -13.68 9.05
N SER A 107 5.99 -13.64 10.33
CA SER A 107 6.63 -12.80 11.36
C SER A 107 8.11 -13.12 11.54
N GLU A 108 8.46 -14.40 11.57
CA GLU A 108 9.85 -14.83 11.75
C GLU A 108 10.75 -14.42 10.58
N ARG A 109 10.23 -14.41 9.35
CA ARG A 109 10.98 -13.90 8.21
C ARG A 109 11.20 -12.39 8.30
N ILE A 110 10.20 -11.63 8.73
CA ILE A 110 10.36 -10.16 8.91
C ILE A 110 11.47 -9.87 9.91
N LYS A 111 11.55 -10.62 10.99
CA LYS A 111 12.60 -10.48 12.03
C LYS A 111 13.96 -11.00 11.60
N GLY A 112 14.02 -11.79 10.52
CA GLY A 112 15.24 -12.42 10.03
C GLY A 112 16.31 -11.40 9.62
N GLU A 113 17.59 -11.76 9.76
CA GLU A 113 18.72 -10.89 9.45
C GLU A 113 18.77 -10.45 7.98
N SER A 114 18.41 -11.36 7.07
CA SER A 114 18.39 -11.10 5.62
C SER A 114 17.24 -10.21 5.15
N THR A 115 16.28 -9.89 6.02
CA THR A 115 15.15 -9.03 5.68
C THR A 115 15.60 -7.58 5.63
N LEU A 116 15.17 -6.87 4.57
CA LEU A 116 15.40 -5.44 4.44
C LEU A 116 14.68 -4.67 5.55
N PRO A 117 15.16 -3.50 5.97
CA PRO A 117 14.41 -2.58 6.82
C PRO A 117 13.00 -2.39 6.26
N LEU A 118 11.99 -2.65 7.08
CA LEU A 118 10.57 -2.60 6.73
C LEU A 118 9.84 -1.64 7.66
N TYR A 119 9.36 -0.55 7.07
CA TYR A 119 8.60 0.47 7.76
C TYR A 119 7.14 0.45 7.33
N ILE A 120 6.23 0.65 8.27
CA ILE A 120 4.79 0.64 8.01
C ILE A 120 4.17 1.91 8.59
N ALA A 121 3.50 2.66 7.72
CA ALA A 121 2.76 3.85 8.14
C ALA A 121 1.39 3.47 8.70
N MET A 122 1.07 4.03 9.85
CA MET A 122 -0.21 3.89 10.55
C MET A 122 -0.70 5.26 10.99
N THR A 123 -2.00 5.38 11.25
CA THR A 123 -2.58 6.58 11.85
C THR A 123 -2.94 6.30 13.30
N ARG A 124 -2.38 7.05 14.24
CA ARG A 124 -2.84 7.01 15.63
C ARG A 124 -4.22 7.66 15.73
N LEU A 125 -5.21 6.92 16.21
CA LEU A 125 -6.61 7.34 16.07
C LEU A 125 -6.99 8.51 16.98
N ARG A 126 -6.38 8.64 18.16
CA ARG A 126 -6.75 9.71 19.13
C ARG A 126 -6.51 11.13 18.60
N ASP A 127 -5.43 11.34 17.83
CA ASP A 127 -5.01 12.65 17.33
C ASP A 127 -4.74 12.72 15.83
N ARG A 128 -4.94 11.59 15.13
CA ARG A 128 -4.71 11.43 13.69
C ARG A 128 -3.27 11.69 13.24
N THR A 129 -2.31 11.51 14.15
CA THR A 129 -0.90 11.63 13.82
C THR A 129 -0.45 10.46 12.98
N SER A 130 0.35 10.74 11.93
CA SER A 130 1.06 9.71 11.16
C SER A 130 2.17 9.11 12.01
N ILE A 131 2.16 7.79 12.15
CA ILE A 131 3.18 7.02 12.86
C ILE A 131 3.78 6.02 11.88
N ILE A 132 5.11 6.01 11.80
CA ILE A 132 5.84 5.03 11.00
C ILE A 132 6.55 4.08 11.95
N ALA A 133 6.14 2.82 11.92
CA ALA A 133 6.69 1.78 12.79
C ALA A 133 7.72 0.93 12.03
N ASP A 134 8.80 0.58 12.71
CA ASP A 134 9.74 -0.44 12.25
C ASP A 134 9.13 -1.83 12.51
N ALA A 135 8.69 -2.49 11.44
CA ALA A 135 8.08 -3.80 11.56
C ALA A 135 9.09 -4.88 11.94
N LYS A 136 10.38 -4.72 11.56
CA LYS A 136 11.43 -5.68 11.90
C LYS A 136 11.78 -5.64 13.39
N ALA A 137 11.77 -4.46 14.00
CA ALA A 137 12.01 -4.27 15.43
C ALA A 137 10.79 -4.60 16.31
N SER A 138 9.61 -4.77 15.69
CA SER A 138 8.36 -5.02 16.42
C SER A 138 8.31 -6.40 17.05
N LYS A 139 7.65 -6.50 18.22
CA LYS A 139 7.29 -7.80 18.83
C LYS A 139 6.31 -8.59 17.98
N ASP A 140 5.39 -7.90 17.30
CA ASP A 140 4.35 -8.47 16.44
C ASP A 140 4.24 -7.69 15.11
N PRO A 141 5.05 -8.07 14.09
CA PRO A 141 5.00 -7.44 12.77
C PRO A 141 3.63 -7.54 12.09
N PHE A 142 2.92 -8.67 12.27
CA PHE A 142 1.59 -8.85 11.68
C PHE A 142 0.61 -7.79 12.20
N ARG A 143 0.64 -7.52 13.49
CA ARG A 143 -0.24 -6.53 14.14
C ARG A 143 0.00 -5.11 13.61
N ILE A 144 1.27 -4.76 13.31
CA ILE A 144 1.61 -3.47 12.67
C ILE A 144 1.04 -3.38 11.26
N LEU A 145 1.20 -4.43 10.43
CA LEU A 145 0.62 -4.47 9.09
C LEU A 145 -0.91 -4.38 9.15
N LEU A 146 -1.52 -5.10 10.08
CA LEU A 146 -2.97 -5.08 10.27
C LEU A 146 -3.47 -3.69 10.69
N ALA A 147 -2.75 -3.01 11.58
CA ALA A 147 -3.08 -1.64 12.00
C ALA A 147 -3.10 -0.67 10.82
N SER A 148 -2.09 -0.75 9.93
CA SER A 148 -2.04 0.04 8.70
C SER A 148 -3.20 -0.21 7.75
N ASN A 149 -3.91 -1.33 7.91
CA ASN A 149 -5.03 -1.73 7.04
C ASN A 149 -6.40 -1.61 7.72
N TYR A 150 -6.44 -1.17 8.99
CA TYR A 150 -7.72 -1.05 9.70
C TYR A 150 -8.61 0.01 9.04
N LEU A 151 -9.68 -0.47 8.41
CA LEU A 151 -10.66 0.33 7.72
C LEU A 151 -12.07 -0.20 7.98
N PRO A 152 -12.89 0.48 8.80
CA PRO A 152 -14.28 0.11 8.98
C PRO A 152 -15.08 0.21 7.67
N PRO A 153 -16.08 -0.63 7.41
CA PRO A 153 -16.59 -1.72 8.25
C PRO A 153 -15.91 -3.08 8.02
N PHE A 154 -14.82 -3.15 7.21
CA PHE A 154 -14.17 -4.43 6.87
C PHE A 154 -13.43 -5.06 8.04
N TYR A 155 -12.97 -4.23 8.98
CA TYR A 155 -12.38 -4.64 10.24
C TYR A 155 -13.25 -4.16 11.39
N THR A 156 -13.55 -5.03 12.32
CA THR A 156 -14.47 -4.74 13.42
C THR A 156 -13.83 -3.93 14.53
N HIS A 157 -12.55 -4.16 14.79
CA HIS A 157 -11.84 -3.53 15.90
C HIS A 157 -10.56 -2.87 15.43
N ALA A 158 -10.31 -1.64 15.91
CA ALA A 158 -9.03 -0.99 15.73
C ALA A 158 -7.92 -1.80 16.41
N VAL A 159 -6.77 -1.83 15.77
CA VAL A 159 -5.61 -2.52 16.34
C VAL A 159 -5.01 -1.68 17.46
N GLU A 160 -4.87 -2.28 18.64
CA GLU A 160 -4.21 -1.66 19.78
C GLU A 160 -2.78 -2.18 19.90
N ILE A 161 -1.81 -1.27 20.02
CA ILE A 161 -0.39 -1.57 20.22
C ILE A 161 0.09 -0.67 21.37
N ASP A 162 0.62 -1.28 22.43
CA ASP A 162 1.13 -0.59 23.61
C ASP A 162 0.13 0.44 24.21
N GLY A 163 -1.16 0.08 24.27
CA GLY A 163 -2.24 0.91 24.82
C GLY A 163 -2.78 2.00 23.91
N GLU A 164 -2.22 2.15 22.69
CA GLU A 164 -2.68 3.12 21.68
C GLU A 164 -3.41 2.42 20.53
N ARG A 165 -4.47 3.06 20.04
CA ARG A 165 -5.28 2.54 18.92
C ARG A 165 -4.84 3.13 17.59
N TYR A 166 -4.67 2.25 16.60
CA TYR A 166 -4.20 2.63 15.27
C TYR A 166 -5.20 2.25 14.17
N GLY A 167 -5.13 2.97 13.07
CA GLY A 167 -5.91 2.75 11.88
C GLY A 167 -5.09 2.93 10.61
N ASP A 168 -5.77 2.83 9.47
CA ASP A 168 -5.16 2.90 8.14
C ASP A 168 -4.21 4.10 8.00
N GLY A 169 -2.97 3.82 7.57
CA GLY A 169 -1.94 4.84 7.40
C GLY A 169 -2.35 5.94 6.42
N GLY A 170 -3.16 5.61 5.42
CA GLY A 170 -3.67 6.57 4.44
C GLY A 170 -4.62 7.62 5.03
N PHE A 171 -5.08 7.49 6.28
CA PHE A 171 -5.87 8.53 6.93
C PHE A 171 -5.03 9.76 7.30
N SER A 172 -3.77 9.58 7.60
CA SER A 172 -2.84 10.66 7.94
C SER A 172 -1.87 10.98 6.80
N ASP A 173 -1.17 9.99 6.26
CA ASP A 173 -0.25 10.17 5.13
C ASP A 173 -0.14 8.91 4.27
N ASN A 174 -0.55 9.01 3.01
CA ASN A 174 -0.50 7.90 2.06
C ASN A 174 0.80 7.86 1.23
N ALA A 175 1.70 8.82 1.41
CA ALA A 175 2.96 8.90 0.67
C ALA A 175 4.08 9.57 1.51
N PRO A 176 4.44 9.00 2.69
CA PRO A 176 5.42 9.58 3.60
C PRO A 176 6.87 9.36 3.11
N TYR A 177 7.21 9.91 1.93
CA TYR A 177 8.52 9.70 1.31
C TYR A 177 9.67 10.44 2.03
N GLU A 178 9.37 11.53 2.73
CA GLU A 178 10.36 12.25 3.52
C GLU A 178 11.01 11.34 4.56
N PHE A 179 10.24 10.43 5.16
CA PHE A 179 10.79 9.46 6.10
C PHE A 179 11.92 8.63 5.47
N LEU A 180 11.76 8.15 4.22
CA LEU A 180 12.82 7.40 3.55
C LEU A 180 14.04 8.27 3.21
N LEU A 181 13.82 9.55 2.89
CA LEU A 181 14.92 10.51 2.71
C LEU A 181 15.69 10.72 4.02
N ASP A 182 14.99 10.88 5.13
CA ASP A 182 15.57 11.02 6.47
C ASP A 182 16.31 9.75 6.91
N GLN A 183 15.90 8.57 6.43
CA GLN A 183 16.62 7.30 6.59
C GLN A 183 17.83 7.19 5.66
N GLY A 184 18.13 8.21 4.88
CA GLY A 184 19.32 8.29 4.02
C GLY A 184 19.16 7.59 2.67
N CYS A 185 17.94 7.50 2.11
CA CYS A 185 17.78 7.08 0.72
C CYS A 185 18.20 8.20 -0.24
N ASP A 186 19.04 7.84 -1.22
CA ASP A 186 19.49 8.75 -2.27
C ASP A 186 18.45 8.86 -3.39
N ALA A 187 17.65 7.82 -3.57
CA ALA A 187 16.53 7.78 -4.51
C ALA A 187 15.36 6.99 -3.92
N ILE A 188 14.15 7.37 -4.30
CA ILE A 188 12.91 6.71 -3.87
C ILE A 188 12.07 6.37 -5.08
N VAL A 189 11.56 5.13 -5.14
CA VAL A 189 10.48 4.77 -6.05
C VAL A 189 9.16 4.78 -5.27
N LEU A 190 8.34 5.78 -5.54
CA LEU A 190 7.00 5.90 -4.98
C LEU A 190 5.98 5.25 -5.93
N MET A 191 5.42 4.13 -5.53
CA MET A 191 4.44 3.36 -6.28
C MET A 191 3.03 3.75 -5.82
N ALA A 192 2.36 4.62 -6.57
CA ALA A 192 1.04 5.12 -6.22
C ALA A 192 -0.06 4.42 -7.02
N SER A 193 -1.22 4.21 -6.37
CA SER A 193 -2.41 3.61 -6.98
C SER A 193 -3.41 4.62 -7.54
N LYS A 194 -3.23 5.92 -7.26
CA LYS A 194 -4.05 7.02 -7.77
C LYS A 194 -3.53 7.47 -9.14
N GLY A 195 -4.41 7.53 -10.15
CA GLY A 195 -4.05 7.93 -11.51
C GLY A 195 -3.64 9.40 -11.65
N GLU A 196 -2.82 9.71 -12.66
CA GLU A 196 -2.42 11.08 -12.98
C GLU A 196 -3.62 11.97 -13.31
N SER A 197 -4.60 11.45 -14.06
CA SER A 197 -5.84 12.15 -14.41
C SER A 197 -6.73 12.47 -13.21
N GLU A 198 -6.46 11.89 -12.05
CA GLU A 198 -7.16 12.18 -10.80
C GLU A 198 -6.51 13.34 -10.01
N GLY A 199 -5.56 14.05 -10.60
CA GLY A 199 -4.81 15.14 -9.98
C GLY A 199 -3.56 14.67 -9.22
N GLY A 200 -3.11 15.42 -8.22
CA GLY A 200 -1.95 15.09 -7.40
C GLY A 200 -2.11 13.80 -6.59
N LEU A 201 -1.06 13.41 -5.88
CA LEU A 201 -1.12 12.27 -4.98
C LEU A 201 -2.06 12.56 -3.80
N PHE A 202 -2.80 11.53 -3.38
CA PHE A 202 -3.43 11.53 -2.08
C PHE A 202 -2.33 11.37 -1.03
N ARG A 203 -2.05 12.42 -0.27
CA ARG A 203 -0.99 12.38 0.73
C ARG A 203 -1.54 12.32 2.14
N ASN A 204 -2.28 13.30 2.56
CA ASN A 204 -2.95 13.30 3.85
C ASN A 204 -4.46 13.45 3.70
N GLY A 205 -5.22 13.29 4.77
CA GLY A 205 -6.68 13.32 4.73
C GLY A 205 -7.30 14.61 4.20
N LYS A 206 -6.50 15.65 3.89
CA LYS A 206 -6.95 16.95 3.38
C LYS A 206 -6.35 17.31 2.03
N ASP A 207 -5.13 16.85 1.75
CA ASP A 207 -4.43 17.14 0.50
C ASP A 207 -4.53 15.98 -0.48
N PHE A 208 -5.45 16.10 -1.44
CA PHE A 208 -5.67 15.14 -2.53
C PHE A 208 -4.89 15.51 -3.80
N ASN A 209 -4.21 16.67 -3.82
CA ASN A 209 -3.55 17.22 -4.99
C ASN A 209 -2.06 17.49 -4.74
N HIS A 210 -1.46 16.76 -3.78
CA HIS A 210 -0.04 16.90 -3.51
C HIS A 210 0.80 16.52 -4.73
N VAL A 211 1.75 17.39 -5.07
CA VAL A 211 2.72 17.17 -6.14
C VAL A 211 4.10 16.98 -5.53
N VAL A 212 4.73 15.85 -5.82
CA VAL A 212 6.11 15.59 -5.41
C VAL A 212 7.04 16.49 -6.22
N ARG A 213 7.85 17.29 -5.53
CA ARG A 213 8.82 18.22 -6.15
C ARG A 213 10.27 17.81 -5.92
N ASP A 214 10.50 16.80 -5.07
CA ASP A 214 11.85 16.29 -4.79
C ASP A 214 12.31 15.38 -5.94
N GLU A 215 13.39 15.76 -6.58
CA GLU A 215 13.94 15.04 -7.73
C GLU A 215 14.42 13.62 -7.38
N ARG A 216 14.71 13.35 -6.11
CA ARG A 216 15.09 12.01 -5.63
C ARG A 216 13.91 11.04 -5.66
N VAL A 217 12.67 11.53 -5.77
CA VAL A 217 11.46 10.71 -5.75
C VAL A 217 10.93 10.49 -7.15
N ILE A 218 11.03 9.26 -7.64
CA ILE A 218 10.47 8.83 -8.92
C ILE A 218 9.09 8.24 -8.64
N VAL A 219 8.04 8.94 -9.12
CA VAL A 219 6.66 8.52 -8.93
C VAL A 219 6.23 7.63 -10.09
N ILE A 220 5.88 6.37 -9.79
CA ILE A 220 5.29 5.44 -10.76
C ILE A 220 3.83 5.22 -10.40
N ARG A 221 2.91 5.68 -11.27
CA ARG A 221 1.47 5.64 -11.06
C ARG A 221 0.72 5.46 -12.39
N PRO A 222 -0.50 4.93 -12.40
CA PRO A 222 -1.27 4.81 -13.63
C PRO A 222 -1.59 6.20 -14.21
N ARG A 223 -1.75 6.32 -15.55
CA ARG A 223 -2.19 7.56 -16.20
C ARG A 223 -3.61 7.92 -15.82
N HIS A 224 -4.48 6.89 -15.78
CA HIS A 224 -5.91 7.05 -15.51
C HIS A 224 -6.31 6.30 -14.24
N ARG A 225 -7.48 6.62 -13.73
CA ARG A 225 -8.07 5.91 -12.59
C ARG A 225 -8.20 4.43 -12.92
N LEU A 226 -7.71 3.58 -12.02
CA LEU A 226 -7.81 2.13 -12.18
C LEU A 226 -9.28 1.66 -12.10
N PRO A 227 -9.74 0.80 -13.04
CA PRO A 227 -11.13 0.34 -13.13
C PRO A 227 -11.43 -0.79 -12.13
N LEU A 228 -11.01 -0.61 -10.90
CA LEU A 228 -11.20 -1.56 -9.81
C LEU A 228 -12.07 -0.94 -8.72
N SER A 229 -12.99 -1.73 -8.19
CA SER A 229 -13.64 -1.42 -6.92
C SER A 229 -12.60 -1.43 -5.79
N PHE A 230 -12.90 -0.79 -4.68
CA PHE A 230 -12.00 -0.78 -3.51
C PHE A 230 -11.74 -2.19 -2.98
N VAL A 231 -12.76 -3.05 -3.03
CA VAL A 231 -12.73 -4.44 -2.55
C VAL A 231 -12.77 -5.46 -3.70
N GLU A 232 -12.18 -5.15 -4.84
CA GLU A 232 -12.15 -6.08 -5.98
C GLU A 232 -11.50 -7.40 -5.60
N ARG A 233 -12.18 -8.51 -5.95
CA ARG A 233 -11.73 -9.87 -5.65
C ARG A 233 -11.68 -10.80 -6.86
N ARG A 234 -11.95 -10.28 -8.02
CA ARG A 234 -11.89 -11.03 -9.28
C ARG A 234 -10.49 -11.00 -9.85
N TRP A 235 -9.83 -12.15 -9.88
CA TRP A 235 -8.46 -12.27 -10.37
C TRP A 235 -8.32 -11.84 -11.85
N ASP A 236 -9.31 -12.16 -12.69
CA ASP A 236 -9.36 -11.73 -14.10
C ASP A 236 -9.41 -10.21 -14.29
N ARG A 237 -9.83 -9.46 -13.28
CA ARG A 237 -9.79 -7.99 -13.28
C ARG A 237 -8.52 -7.43 -12.62
N LEU A 238 -7.94 -8.16 -11.69
CA LEU A 238 -6.74 -7.74 -10.97
C LEU A 238 -5.45 -7.99 -11.77
N ALA A 239 -5.32 -9.15 -12.41
CA ALA A 239 -4.11 -9.52 -13.15
C ALA A 239 -3.73 -8.50 -14.22
N PRO A 240 -4.66 -7.99 -15.07
CA PRO A 240 -4.33 -6.95 -16.06
C PRO A 240 -3.84 -5.64 -15.46
N ILE A 241 -4.22 -5.33 -14.22
CA ILE A 241 -3.76 -4.12 -13.54
C ILE A 241 -2.31 -4.28 -13.06
N ALA A 242 -1.89 -5.49 -12.67
CA ALA A 242 -0.47 -5.74 -12.44
C ALA A 242 0.34 -5.57 -13.73
N ASP A 243 -0.16 -6.09 -14.86
CA ASP A 243 0.50 -5.94 -16.16
C ASP A 243 0.59 -4.47 -16.58
N LEU A 244 -0.46 -3.69 -16.34
CA LEU A 244 -0.45 -2.23 -16.53
C LEU A 244 0.62 -1.56 -15.66
N GLY A 245 0.85 -2.04 -14.45
CA GLY A 245 1.92 -1.56 -13.57
C GLY A 245 3.30 -1.77 -14.18
N ALA A 246 3.53 -2.94 -14.78
CA ALA A 246 4.77 -3.25 -15.48
C ALA A 246 5.00 -2.33 -16.70
N LEU A 247 3.98 -2.15 -17.54
CA LEU A 247 4.06 -1.26 -18.70
C LEU A 247 4.33 0.19 -18.28
N ARG A 248 3.68 0.65 -17.23
CA ARG A 248 3.85 2.01 -16.74
C ARG A 248 5.24 2.26 -16.15
N ALA A 249 5.81 1.27 -15.47
CA ALA A 249 7.18 1.34 -14.98
C ALA A 249 8.19 1.45 -16.14
N ARG A 250 8.03 0.63 -17.18
CA ARG A 250 8.87 0.70 -18.38
C ARG A 250 8.76 2.05 -19.08
N GLU A 251 7.56 2.59 -19.17
CA GLU A 251 7.34 3.89 -19.79
C GLU A 251 8.08 5.02 -19.04
N ILE A 252 8.00 5.04 -17.71
CA ILE A 252 8.64 6.10 -16.89
C ILE A 252 10.16 5.93 -16.84
N LEU A 253 10.64 4.69 -16.78
CA LEU A 253 12.06 4.40 -16.58
C LEU A 253 12.84 4.32 -17.89
N LEU A 254 12.22 3.81 -18.96
CA LEU A 254 12.87 3.54 -20.25
C LEU A 254 12.36 4.45 -21.39
N GLY A 255 11.29 5.22 -21.16
CA GLY A 255 10.63 6.00 -22.23
C GLY A 255 9.80 5.14 -23.19
N GLU A 256 9.57 3.87 -22.89
CA GLU A 256 8.84 2.92 -23.75
C GLU A 256 7.33 3.15 -23.66
N ARG A 257 6.78 4.02 -24.51
CA ARG A 257 5.34 4.29 -24.52
C ARG A 257 4.56 3.08 -25.03
N HIS A 258 3.51 2.69 -24.29
CA HIS A 258 2.64 1.59 -24.67
C HIS A 258 1.17 2.06 -24.73
N PRO A 259 0.41 1.77 -25.81
CA PRO A 259 -0.99 2.26 -25.96
C PRO A 259 -1.91 1.87 -24.80
N GLN A 260 -1.70 0.72 -24.17
CA GLN A 260 -2.51 0.28 -23.03
C GLN A 260 -2.38 1.20 -21.81
N THR A 261 -1.28 1.97 -21.67
CA THR A 261 -1.13 2.92 -20.58
C THR A 261 -2.06 4.13 -20.71
N ASP A 262 -2.58 4.39 -21.93
CA ASP A 262 -3.50 5.49 -22.25
C ASP A 262 -4.98 5.06 -22.19
N LEU A 263 -5.29 3.78 -22.00
CA LEU A 263 -6.67 3.33 -21.90
C LEU A 263 -7.34 3.91 -20.66
N ALA A 264 -8.33 4.76 -20.91
CA ALA A 264 -9.20 5.24 -19.83
C ALA A 264 -10.02 4.08 -19.27
N ALA A 265 -10.14 4.04 -17.95
CA ALA A 265 -10.95 3.06 -17.27
C ALA A 265 -12.42 3.22 -17.67
N LYS A 266 -12.94 2.37 -18.55
CA LYS A 266 -14.37 2.28 -18.81
C LYS A 266 -15.05 1.67 -17.56
N GLY A 267 -15.88 2.46 -16.89
CA GLY A 267 -16.73 2.02 -15.78
C GLY A 267 -16.11 2.16 -14.39
N SER A 268 -16.00 3.38 -13.87
CA SER A 268 -15.64 3.64 -12.48
C SER A 268 -16.85 3.47 -11.56
N ALA A 269 -16.74 2.62 -10.53
CA ALA A 269 -17.63 2.69 -9.38
C ALA A 269 -17.47 4.06 -8.68
N PRO A 270 -18.56 4.69 -8.17
CA PRO A 270 -18.51 6.03 -7.60
C PRO A 270 -17.58 6.12 -6.39
N SER A 271 -17.05 7.31 -6.16
CA SER A 271 -16.25 7.73 -4.98
C SER A 271 -17.02 7.67 -3.64
N PHE A 272 -18.18 7.03 -3.63
CA PHE A 272 -19.14 6.92 -2.53
C PHE A 272 -18.53 6.37 -1.23
N TYR A 273 -17.50 5.55 -1.33
CA TYR A 273 -16.90 4.90 -0.18
C TYR A 273 -16.03 5.87 0.65
N TYR A 274 -15.24 6.71 0.00
CA TYR A 274 -14.41 7.70 0.70
C TYR A 274 -15.24 8.75 1.42
N SER A 275 -16.39 9.13 0.87
CA SER A 275 -17.29 10.08 1.54
C SER A 275 -17.92 9.50 2.81
N LYS A 276 -18.28 8.22 2.82
CA LYS A 276 -18.83 7.53 4.00
C LYS A 276 -17.78 7.34 5.09
N VAL A 277 -16.56 6.89 4.74
CA VAL A 277 -15.46 6.76 5.70
C VAL A 277 -15.08 8.13 6.27
N ARG A 278 -15.04 9.17 5.43
CA ARG A 278 -14.79 10.55 5.86
C ARG A 278 -15.85 11.08 6.84
N ASN A 279 -17.11 10.76 6.61
CA ASN A 279 -18.21 11.15 7.51
C ASN A 279 -18.17 10.38 8.82
N TRP A 280 -17.82 9.10 8.77
CA TRP A 280 -17.61 8.29 9.96
C TRP A 280 -16.44 8.82 10.83
N LEU A 281 -15.31 9.15 10.22
CA LEU A 281 -14.17 9.78 10.91
C LEU A 281 -14.49 11.15 11.54
N ARG A 282 -15.50 11.85 11.03
CA ARG A 282 -15.96 13.12 11.63
C ARG A 282 -16.87 12.90 12.84
N ASN A 283 -17.62 11.80 12.85
CA ASN A 283 -18.60 11.51 13.91
C ASN A 283 -18.03 10.74 15.10
N ASP A 284 -16.82 10.17 14.98
CA ASP A 284 -16.14 9.41 16.03
C ASP A 284 -15.25 10.32 16.92
N GLN A 285 -15.63 11.58 17.06
CA GLN A 285 -15.03 12.44 18.10
C GLN A 285 -15.59 11.98 19.45
N PRO A 286 -14.74 11.74 20.47
CA PRO A 286 -15.26 11.60 21.82
C PRO A 286 -16.02 12.90 22.14
N THR A 287 -17.32 12.75 22.32
CA THR A 287 -18.07 13.84 22.98
C THR A 287 -17.48 13.98 24.37
N ASP A 288 -16.73 15.06 24.57
CA ASP A 288 -16.46 15.55 25.92
C ASP A 288 -17.80 15.64 26.65
N ARG A 289 -18.11 14.64 27.44
CA ARG A 289 -19.10 14.75 28.49
C ARG A 289 -18.33 15.05 29.76
N SER A 290 -18.30 16.36 30.07
CA SER A 290 -18.04 16.93 31.39
C SER A 290 -18.67 16.14 32.51
#